data_8f2a16dbec3ca1f13adf39e0aa2cf8e0
#
_entry.id   8f2a16dbec3ca1f13adf39e0aa2cf8e0
#
_cell.length_a   1.000
_cell.length_b   1.000
_cell.length_c   1.000
_cell.angle_alpha   90.00
_cell.angle_beta   90.00
_cell.angle_gamma   90.00
#
_symmetry.space_group_name_H-M   'P 1'
#
loop_
_entity.id
_entity.type
_entity.pdbx_description
1 polymer ?
#
loop_
_entity_poly.entity_id
_entity_poly.type
_entity_poly.pdbx_seq_one_letter_code
_entity_poly.pdbx_strand_id
1 'polypeptide(L)'
;DNLKIVPSNVDLSGLEVEMATENRKAFLLRDKVDVFLSTQKNDFSYIFIDCPPSLNLLTIMALVAAKSLIVPLQTEFFALEGLSQLMKTIDRIKIKLNPELEIRGVLLTMFDKRNKLSTEVDTEARKFFKSKVYQTVIPRNVRLSEAPSHGIPVLIYDKLCSGSKSYLNFASEFLKQENIMESAA
;
A
#
# COMPACT_ATOMS: atom_id res chain seq x y z
N ASP A 1 22.38 -2.01 -7.55
CA ASP A 1 21.59 -1.42 -6.46
C ASP A 1 20.30 -0.79 -6.97
N ASN A 2 19.29 -1.63 -7.15
CA ASN A 2 18.00 -1.22 -7.77
C ASN A 2 16.98 -0.69 -6.75
N LEU A 3 17.36 -0.55 -5.46
CA LEU A 3 16.49 -0.05 -4.40
C LEU A 3 17.12 1.19 -3.74
N LYS A 4 16.35 2.27 -3.67
CA LYS A 4 16.66 3.46 -2.88
C LYS A 4 15.62 3.60 -1.79
N ILE A 5 15.99 4.11 -0.63
CA ILE A 5 15.11 4.31 0.51
C ILE A 5 15.22 5.76 0.97
N VAL A 6 14.08 6.41 1.13
CA VAL A 6 13.96 7.71 1.80
C VAL A 6 13.36 7.42 3.18
N PRO A 7 14.17 7.42 4.25
CA PRO A 7 13.67 7.12 5.58
C PRO A 7 12.88 8.31 6.15
N SER A 8 11.96 8.01 7.06
CA SER A 8 11.29 8.99 7.91
C SER A 8 11.47 8.64 9.38
N ASN A 9 11.33 9.62 10.24
CA ASN A 9 11.34 9.45 11.69
C ASN A 9 10.10 10.10 12.33
N VAL A 10 10.03 10.09 13.65
CA VAL A 10 8.90 10.63 14.43
C VAL A 10 8.68 12.14 14.19
N ASP A 11 9.75 12.88 13.84
CA ASP A 11 9.66 14.33 13.63
C ASP A 11 8.78 14.67 12.44
N LEU A 12 8.65 13.75 11.45
CA LEU A 12 7.73 13.95 10.32
C LEU A 12 6.27 14.13 10.77
N SER A 13 5.88 13.54 11.89
CA SER A 13 4.53 13.74 12.44
C SER A 13 4.29 15.17 12.93
N GLY A 14 5.34 15.90 13.30
CA GLY A 14 5.27 17.33 13.67
C GLY A 14 4.89 18.23 12.50
N LEU A 15 5.12 17.78 11.26
CA LEU A 15 4.78 18.52 10.05
C LEU A 15 3.27 18.92 10.00
N GLU A 16 2.40 18.12 10.59
CA GLU A 16 0.96 18.42 10.64
C GLU A 16 0.67 19.71 11.40
N VAL A 17 1.40 19.95 12.49
CA VAL A 17 1.26 21.15 13.32
C VAL A 17 1.92 22.35 12.63
N GLU A 18 3.13 22.17 12.12
CA GLU A 18 3.89 23.23 11.44
C GLU A 18 3.16 23.77 10.21
N MET A 19 2.50 22.87 9.47
CA MET A 19 1.78 23.21 8.24
C MET A 19 0.29 23.50 8.45
N ALA A 20 -0.18 23.72 9.69
CA ALA A 20 -1.59 23.93 9.98
C ALA A 20 -2.22 25.06 9.13
N THR A 21 -1.46 26.12 8.86
CA THR A 21 -1.90 27.32 8.12
C THR A 21 -1.64 27.26 6.60
N GLU A 22 -0.92 26.27 6.13
CA GLU A 22 -0.54 26.16 4.70
C GLU A 22 -1.72 25.68 3.83
N ASN A 23 -2.10 26.48 2.85
CA ASN A 23 -3.25 26.19 1.97
C ASN A 23 -3.01 25.01 1.02
N ARG A 24 -1.77 24.71 0.65
CA ARG A 24 -1.40 23.66 -0.30
C ARG A 24 -0.71 22.46 0.34
N LYS A 25 -0.79 22.31 1.65
CA LYS A 25 -0.11 21.23 2.40
C LYS A 25 -0.34 19.83 1.85
N ALA A 26 -1.54 19.51 1.38
CA ALA A 26 -1.85 18.20 0.82
C ALA A 26 -1.04 17.85 -0.45
N PHE A 27 -0.53 18.84 -1.17
CA PHE A 27 0.21 18.67 -2.42
C PHE A 27 1.73 18.66 -2.26
N LEU A 28 2.24 18.95 -1.07
CA LEU A 28 3.68 19.10 -0.84
C LEU A 28 4.49 17.88 -1.27
N LEU A 29 4.05 16.67 -0.90
CA LEU A 29 4.76 15.44 -1.28
C LEU A 29 4.75 15.24 -2.79
N ARG A 30 3.62 15.45 -3.45
CA ARG A 30 3.52 15.36 -4.91
C ARG A 30 4.48 16.33 -5.59
N ASP A 31 4.46 17.60 -5.19
CA ASP A 31 5.31 18.63 -5.78
C ASP A 31 6.80 18.29 -5.59
N LYS A 32 7.20 17.68 -4.46
CA LYS A 32 8.58 17.22 -4.23
C LYS A 32 8.95 15.99 -5.05
N VAL A 33 8.04 15.03 -5.18
CA VAL A 33 8.24 13.85 -6.04
C VAL A 33 8.38 14.26 -7.51
N ASP A 34 7.55 15.18 -7.99
CA ASP A 34 7.62 15.69 -9.37
C ASP A 34 8.96 16.39 -9.66
N VAL A 35 9.43 17.23 -8.74
CA VAL A 35 10.77 17.85 -8.84
C VAL A 35 11.87 16.78 -8.84
N PHE A 36 11.80 15.79 -7.95
CA PHE A 36 12.76 14.71 -7.90
C PHE A 36 12.81 13.93 -9.23
N LEU A 37 11.66 13.52 -9.76
CA LEU A 37 11.57 12.77 -11.02
C LEU A 37 12.04 13.59 -12.22
N SER A 38 11.84 14.91 -12.23
CA SER A 38 12.32 15.79 -13.30
C SER A 38 13.86 15.88 -13.35
N THR A 39 14.52 15.65 -12.20
CA THR A 39 15.99 15.69 -12.10
C THR A 39 16.64 14.32 -12.31
N GLN A 40 15.91 13.23 -12.12
CA GLN A 40 16.38 11.86 -12.31
C GLN A 40 15.93 11.35 -13.68
N LYS A 41 16.85 11.09 -14.59
CA LYS A 41 16.53 10.60 -15.95
C LYS A 41 15.99 9.16 -15.90
N ASN A 42 14.73 8.98 -15.52
CA ASN A 42 13.99 7.70 -15.57
C ASN A 42 14.66 6.51 -14.86
N ASP A 43 15.35 6.75 -13.73
CA ASP A 43 16.06 5.68 -13.02
C ASP A 43 15.14 4.78 -12.17
N PHE A 44 13.84 5.14 -12.03
CA PHE A 44 12.91 4.42 -11.16
C PHE A 44 11.67 3.95 -11.92
N SER A 45 11.42 2.65 -11.88
CA SER A 45 10.18 2.05 -12.41
C SER A 45 9.00 2.25 -11.46
N TYR A 46 9.25 2.25 -10.14
CA TYR A 46 8.23 2.37 -9.10
C TYR A 46 8.71 3.24 -7.94
N ILE A 47 7.77 3.99 -7.36
CA ILE A 47 7.93 4.66 -6.06
C ILE A 47 6.84 4.12 -5.15
N PHE A 48 7.22 3.48 -4.05
CA PHE A 48 6.31 3.01 -3.02
C PHE A 48 6.33 3.98 -1.84
N ILE A 49 5.14 4.40 -1.41
CA ILE A 49 4.96 5.24 -0.22
C ILE A 49 4.30 4.38 0.84
N ASP A 50 5.07 4.00 1.86
CA ASP A 50 4.55 3.28 3.03
C ASP A 50 3.86 4.27 3.97
N CYS A 51 2.59 4.00 4.30
CA CYS A 51 1.74 4.91 5.04
C CYS A 51 1.29 4.28 6.37
N PRO A 52 1.18 5.09 7.45
CA PRO A 52 0.57 4.61 8.68
C PRO A 52 -0.92 4.31 8.48
N PRO A 53 -1.53 3.48 9.34
CA PRO A 53 -2.94 3.09 9.21
C PRO A 53 -3.94 4.23 9.57
N SER A 54 -3.46 5.43 9.79
CA SER A 54 -4.27 6.62 10.10
C SER A 54 -4.54 7.45 8.86
N LEU A 55 -5.71 8.08 8.79
CA LEU A 55 -6.08 9.02 7.73
C LEU A 55 -5.72 10.47 8.12
N ASN A 56 -4.48 10.67 8.50
CA ASN A 56 -3.91 11.97 8.85
C ASN A 56 -3.40 12.73 7.61
N LEU A 57 -2.83 13.92 7.82
CA LEU A 57 -2.29 14.75 6.73
C LEU A 57 -1.24 14.00 5.90
N LEU A 58 -0.34 13.25 6.51
CA LEU A 58 0.73 12.52 5.80
C LEU A 58 0.15 11.47 4.86
N THR A 59 -0.87 10.72 5.31
CA THR A 59 -1.57 9.76 4.44
C THR A 59 -2.31 10.46 3.30
N ILE A 60 -2.95 11.61 3.56
CA ILE A 60 -3.59 12.42 2.51
C ILE A 60 -2.54 12.89 1.50
N MET A 61 -1.39 13.38 1.93
CA MET A 61 -0.28 13.80 1.05
C MET A 61 0.20 12.63 0.18
N ALA A 62 0.32 11.43 0.74
CA ALA A 62 0.69 10.23 0.00
C ALA A 62 -0.35 9.86 -1.07
N LEU A 63 -1.64 9.89 -0.72
CA LEU A 63 -2.73 9.62 -1.66
C LEU A 63 -2.86 10.69 -2.77
N VAL A 64 -2.47 11.94 -2.48
CA VAL A 64 -2.42 13.02 -3.48
C VAL A 64 -1.23 12.85 -4.42
N ALA A 65 -0.11 12.31 -3.93
CA ALA A 65 1.09 12.08 -4.74
C ALA A 65 1.03 10.78 -5.55
N ALA A 66 0.27 9.79 -5.09
CA ALA A 66 0.23 8.47 -5.71
C ALA A 66 -0.68 8.44 -6.96
N LYS A 67 -0.32 7.63 -7.95
CA LYS A 67 -1.18 7.26 -9.09
C LYS A 67 -2.13 6.12 -8.71
N SER A 68 -1.65 5.19 -7.90
CA SER A 68 -2.43 4.01 -7.53
C SER A 68 -2.18 3.61 -6.07
N LEU A 69 -3.15 2.90 -5.51
CA LEU A 69 -3.17 2.44 -4.13
C LEU A 69 -3.31 0.92 -4.07
N ILE A 70 -2.43 0.27 -3.34
CA ILE A 70 -2.61 -1.11 -2.89
C ILE A 70 -3.10 -1.06 -1.45
N VAL A 71 -4.18 -1.77 -1.14
CA VAL A 71 -4.76 -1.84 0.20
C VAL A 71 -4.45 -3.18 0.84
N PRO A 72 -3.49 -3.26 1.78
CA PRO A 72 -3.34 -4.44 2.62
C PRO A 72 -4.53 -4.55 3.56
N LEU A 73 -5.23 -5.69 3.52
CA LEU A 73 -6.40 -5.96 4.34
C LEU A 73 -6.15 -7.18 5.22
N GLN A 74 -6.07 -6.98 6.54
CA GLN A 74 -6.00 -8.08 7.48
C GLN A 74 -7.35 -8.81 7.52
N THR A 75 -7.32 -10.16 7.50
CA THR A 75 -8.54 -10.97 7.49
C THR A 75 -9.12 -11.15 8.90
N GLU A 76 -9.51 -10.03 9.52
CA GLU A 76 -10.04 -9.93 10.89
C GLU A 76 -11.44 -9.26 10.90
N PHE A 77 -12.13 -9.31 12.04
CA PHE A 77 -13.56 -8.96 12.15
C PHE A 77 -13.92 -7.55 11.62
N PHE A 78 -13.14 -6.54 11.98
CA PHE A 78 -13.42 -5.15 11.56
C PHE A 78 -12.85 -4.77 10.17
N ALA A 79 -12.29 -5.74 9.45
CA ALA A 79 -11.62 -5.47 8.18
C ALA A 79 -12.52 -4.79 7.14
N LEU A 80 -13.72 -5.29 6.97
CA LEU A 80 -14.66 -4.79 5.96
C LEU A 80 -15.25 -3.43 6.32
N GLU A 81 -15.46 -3.16 7.60
CA GLU A 81 -15.91 -1.84 8.07
C GLU A 81 -14.83 -0.78 7.82
N GLY A 82 -13.59 -1.06 8.25
CA GLY A 82 -12.45 -0.17 8.00
C GLY A 82 -12.22 0.08 6.52
N LEU A 83 -12.37 -0.95 5.68
CA LEU A 83 -12.25 -0.85 4.24
C LEU A 83 -13.35 0.04 3.63
N SER A 84 -14.59 -0.07 4.10
CA SER A 84 -15.69 0.81 3.67
C SER A 84 -15.45 2.29 4.01
N GLN A 85 -14.89 2.57 5.18
CA GLN A 85 -14.51 3.93 5.58
C GLN A 85 -13.35 4.47 4.73
N LEU A 86 -12.35 3.63 4.45
CA LEU A 86 -11.24 3.97 3.56
C LEU A 86 -11.75 4.32 2.15
N MET A 87 -12.67 3.54 1.60
CA MET A 87 -13.27 3.79 0.28
C MET A 87 -13.91 5.18 0.19
N LYS A 88 -14.72 5.56 1.18
CA LYS A 88 -15.34 6.90 1.24
C LYS A 88 -14.29 8.01 1.27
N THR A 89 -13.16 7.78 1.93
CA THR A 89 -12.07 8.76 1.97
C THR A 89 -11.35 8.85 0.64
N ILE A 90 -11.06 7.72 0.00
CA ILE A 90 -10.45 7.68 -1.34
C ILE A 90 -11.34 8.42 -2.35
N ASP A 91 -12.64 8.19 -2.34
CA ASP A 91 -13.59 8.88 -3.23
C ASP A 91 -13.56 10.40 -3.03
N ARG A 92 -13.48 10.87 -1.79
CA ARG A 92 -13.35 12.31 -1.49
C ARG A 92 -12.03 12.89 -2.02
N ILE A 93 -10.92 12.14 -1.88
CA ILE A 93 -9.62 12.56 -2.40
C ILE A 93 -9.64 12.59 -3.91
N LYS A 94 -10.19 11.58 -4.56
CA LYS A 94 -10.35 11.55 -6.03
C LYS A 94 -11.11 12.77 -6.55
N ILE A 95 -12.23 13.09 -5.93
CA ILE A 95 -13.07 14.21 -6.39
C ILE A 95 -12.38 15.56 -6.19
N LYS A 96 -11.64 15.75 -5.09
CA LYS A 96 -11.17 17.08 -4.68
C LYS A 96 -9.69 17.35 -4.93
N LEU A 97 -8.85 16.32 -4.88
CA LEU A 97 -7.40 16.50 -4.77
C LEU A 97 -6.60 15.71 -5.82
N ASN A 98 -7.03 14.49 -6.17
CA ASN A 98 -6.32 13.62 -7.11
C ASN A 98 -7.30 12.76 -7.92
N PRO A 99 -7.86 13.28 -9.02
CA PRO A 99 -8.81 12.53 -9.87
C PRO A 99 -8.22 11.26 -10.49
N GLU A 100 -6.90 11.21 -10.66
CA GLU A 100 -6.21 10.07 -11.27
C GLU A 100 -5.95 8.90 -10.30
N LEU A 101 -6.15 9.11 -8.99
CA LEU A 101 -5.91 8.07 -8.01
C LEU A 101 -6.80 6.84 -8.25
N GLU A 102 -6.19 5.68 -8.40
CA GLU A 102 -6.90 4.42 -8.59
C GLU A 102 -6.60 3.41 -7.48
N ILE A 103 -7.59 2.57 -7.16
CA ILE A 103 -7.33 1.37 -6.36
C ILE A 103 -6.81 0.30 -7.30
N ARG A 104 -5.52 0.00 -7.17
CA ARG A 104 -4.85 -1.04 -7.94
C ARG A 104 -5.29 -2.42 -7.50
N GLY A 105 -5.37 -2.64 -6.20
CA GLY A 105 -5.85 -3.89 -5.67
C GLY A 105 -5.89 -3.95 -4.15
N VAL A 106 -6.56 -4.98 -3.66
CA VAL A 106 -6.65 -5.35 -2.25
C VAL A 106 -5.85 -6.62 -2.03
N LEU A 107 -4.86 -6.57 -1.14
CA LEU A 107 -4.03 -7.71 -0.75
C LEU A 107 -4.47 -8.23 0.60
N LEU A 108 -5.02 -9.44 0.65
CA LEU A 108 -5.39 -10.08 1.90
C LEU A 108 -4.14 -10.51 2.67
N THR A 109 -4.06 -10.11 3.92
CA THR A 109 -2.92 -10.39 4.80
C THR A 109 -3.37 -11.06 6.09
N MET A 110 -2.41 -11.60 6.85
CA MET A 110 -2.67 -12.33 8.11
C MET A 110 -3.68 -13.46 7.95
N PHE A 111 -3.77 -14.03 6.74
CA PHE A 111 -4.73 -15.07 6.41
C PHE A 111 -4.41 -16.39 7.13
N ASP A 112 -5.37 -16.93 7.88
CA ASP A 112 -5.26 -18.26 8.51
C ASP A 112 -6.39 -19.16 7.98
N LYS A 113 -6.03 -20.16 7.18
CA LYS A 113 -6.98 -21.15 6.62
C LYS A 113 -7.79 -21.92 7.67
N ARG A 114 -7.29 -22.01 8.91
CA ARG A 114 -7.96 -22.70 10.01
C ARG A 114 -9.03 -21.82 10.67
N ASN A 115 -8.96 -20.51 10.42
CA ASN A 115 -9.91 -19.55 10.98
C ASN A 115 -11.05 -19.30 9.97
N LYS A 116 -12.27 -19.69 10.36
CA LYS A 116 -13.47 -19.50 9.55
C LYS A 116 -13.70 -18.02 9.19
N LEU A 117 -13.45 -17.12 10.13
CA LEU A 117 -13.57 -15.69 9.93
C LEU A 117 -12.65 -15.20 8.79
N SER A 118 -11.41 -15.68 8.70
CA SER A 118 -10.50 -15.31 7.60
C SER A 118 -11.09 -15.68 6.23
N THR A 119 -11.73 -16.85 6.14
CA THR A 119 -12.38 -17.30 4.89
C THR A 119 -13.63 -16.48 4.58
N GLU A 120 -14.41 -16.09 5.59
CA GLU A 120 -15.58 -15.23 5.42
C GLU A 120 -15.17 -13.83 4.92
N VAL A 121 -14.13 -13.23 5.51
CA VAL A 121 -13.58 -11.93 5.07
C VAL A 121 -13.03 -12.02 3.64
N ASP A 122 -12.32 -13.08 3.27
CA ASP A 122 -11.86 -13.31 1.90
C ASP A 122 -13.04 -13.35 0.92
N THR A 123 -14.07 -14.13 1.24
CA THR A 123 -15.26 -14.27 0.40
C THR A 123 -15.98 -12.93 0.18
N GLU A 124 -16.19 -12.16 1.25
CA GLU A 124 -16.87 -10.87 1.18
C GLU A 124 -15.99 -9.80 0.48
N ALA A 125 -14.68 -9.79 0.72
CA ALA A 125 -13.77 -8.90 0.01
C ALA A 125 -13.81 -9.17 -1.50
N ARG A 126 -13.75 -10.43 -1.93
CA ARG A 126 -13.82 -10.82 -3.35
C ARG A 126 -15.19 -10.52 -3.97
N LYS A 127 -16.27 -10.67 -3.22
CA LYS A 127 -17.62 -10.30 -3.68
C LYS A 127 -17.75 -8.80 -3.93
N PHE A 128 -17.17 -7.97 -3.05
CA PHE A 128 -17.26 -6.52 -3.14
C PHE A 128 -16.29 -5.93 -4.17
N PHE A 129 -15.02 -6.30 -4.12
CA PHE A 129 -13.95 -5.73 -4.97
C PHE A 129 -13.70 -6.52 -6.26
N LYS A 130 -14.31 -7.72 -6.39
CA LYS A 130 -14.22 -8.57 -7.59
C LYS A 130 -12.77 -8.82 -8.01
N SER A 131 -12.43 -8.46 -9.24
CA SER A 131 -11.09 -8.63 -9.83
C SER A 131 -10.00 -7.78 -9.19
N LYS A 132 -10.35 -6.82 -8.34
CA LYS A 132 -9.35 -6.00 -7.62
C LYS A 132 -8.75 -6.70 -6.40
N VAL A 133 -9.28 -7.84 -5.94
CA VAL A 133 -8.63 -8.63 -4.90
C VAL A 133 -7.59 -9.54 -5.52
N TYR A 134 -6.32 -9.39 -5.11
CA TYR A 134 -5.25 -10.27 -5.59
C TYR A 134 -5.55 -11.73 -5.29
N GLN A 135 -5.15 -12.63 -6.20
CA GLN A 135 -5.30 -14.07 -5.98
C GLN A 135 -4.37 -14.56 -4.87
N THR A 136 -3.18 -13.98 -4.82
CA THR A 136 -2.22 -14.23 -3.76
C THR A 136 -2.72 -13.67 -2.43
N VAL A 137 -2.63 -14.47 -1.37
CA VAL A 137 -2.88 -14.06 0.02
C VAL A 137 -1.61 -14.20 0.84
N ILE A 138 -1.38 -13.29 1.78
CA ILE A 138 -0.24 -13.36 2.69
C ILE A 138 -0.70 -14.07 3.98
N PRO A 139 -0.15 -15.26 4.28
CA PRO A 139 -0.56 -16.01 5.45
C PRO A 139 -0.07 -15.36 6.75
N ARG A 140 -0.76 -15.62 7.85
CA ARG A 140 -0.22 -15.40 9.19
C ARG A 140 1.04 -16.24 9.34
N ASN A 141 2.18 -15.62 9.61
CA ASN A 141 3.47 -16.31 9.66
C ASN A 141 4.41 -15.64 10.67
N VAL A 142 4.95 -16.42 11.58
CA VAL A 142 5.83 -15.92 12.66
C VAL A 142 7.08 -15.26 12.11
N ARG A 143 7.67 -15.79 11.02
CA ARG A 143 8.87 -15.21 10.40
C ARG A 143 8.66 -13.79 9.87
N LEU A 144 7.43 -13.47 9.40
CA LEU A 144 7.07 -12.11 9.02
C LEU A 144 7.08 -11.14 10.19
N SER A 145 6.74 -11.63 11.39
CA SER A 145 6.73 -10.82 12.62
C SER A 145 8.12 -10.71 13.25
N GLU A 146 8.97 -11.73 13.07
CA GLU A 146 10.33 -11.75 13.63
C GLU A 146 11.33 -10.90 12.82
N ALA A 147 11.26 -10.94 11.48
CA ALA A 147 12.22 -10.29 10.60
C ALA A 147 12.45 -8.80 10.92
N PRO A 148 11.40 -7.97 11.20
CA PRO A 148 11.58 -6.58 11.58
C PRO A 148 12.38 -6.38 12.86
N SER A 149 12.30 -7.29 13.85
CA SER A 149 13.07 -7.18 15.09
C SER A 149 14.59 -7.37 14.87
N HIS A 150 14.95 -7.97 13.73
CA HIS A 150 16.33 -8.12 13.30
C HIS A 150 16.77 -7.02 12.31
N GLY A 151 15.88 -6.07 11.98
CA GLY A 151 16.15 -4.99 11.03
C GLY A 151 16.41 -5.44 9.59
N ILE A 152 15.93 -6.64 9.21
CA ILE A 152 16.13 -7.20 7.87
C ILE A 152 14.80 -7.64 7.24
N PRO A 153 14.67 -7.56 5.90
CA PRO A 153 13.49 -8.06 5.21
C PRO A 153 13.33 -9.58 5.38
N VAL A 154 12.09 -10.06 5.46
CA VAL A 154 11.79 -11.50 5.59
C VAL A 154 12.40 -12.34 4.47
N LEU A 155 12.54 -11.79 3.28
CA LEU A 155 13.17 -12.45 2.13
C LEU A 155 14.66 -12.77 2.35
N ILE A 156 15.32 -12.02 3.26
CA ILE A 156 16.71 -12.27 3.68
C ILE A 156 16.71 -13.12 4.96
N TYR A 157 15.77 -12.85 5.87
CA TYR A 157 15.66 -13.54 7.16
C TYR A 157 15.33 -15.02 7.00
N ASP A 158 14.28 -15.35 6.25
CA ASP A 158 13.87 -16.72 5.93
C ASP A 158 13.18 -16.77 4.56
N LYS A 159 13.97 -16.98 3.51
CA LYS A 159 13.48 -17.06 2.12
C LYS A 159 12.52 -18.23 1.88
N LEU A 160 12.60 -19.29 2.68
CA LEU A 160 11.84 -20.52 2.45
C LEU A 160 10.49 -20.52 3.17
N CYS A 161 10.26 -19.62 4.12
CA CYS A 161 9.00 -19.57 4.85
C CYS A 161 7.81 -19.23 3.91
N SER A 162 6.61 -19.60 4.34
CA SER A 162 5.39 -19.35 3.56
C SER A 162 5.13 -17.86 3.32
N GLY A 163 5.51 -17.00 4.28
CA GLY A 163 5.41 -15.55 4.13
C GLY A 163 6.25 -15.02 2.98
N SER A 164 7.54 -15.36 2.93
CA SER A 164 8.45 -14.96 1.86
C SER A 164 7.98 -15.42 0.49
N LYS A 165 7.57 -16.69 0.37
CA LYS A 165 7.03 -17.24 -0.87
C LYS A 165 5.78 -16.51 -1.33
N SER A 166 4.88 -16.18 -0.41
CA SER A 166 3.64 -15.44 -0.74
C SER A 166 3.93 -14.02 -1.20
N TYR A 167 4.88 -13.30 -0.59
CA TYR A 167 5.28 -11.98 -1.07
C TYR A 167 5.93 -12.03 -2.46
N LEU A 168 6.74 -13.05 -2.76
CA LEU A 168 7.30 -13.23 -4.11
C LEU A 168 6.21 -13.54 -5.14
N ASN A 169 5.22 -14.37 -4.78
CA ASN A 169 4.08 -14.65 -5.64
C ASN A 169 3.24 -13.39 -5.88
N PHE A 170 3.00 -12.60 -4.84
CA PHE A 170 2.31 -11.32 -4.95
C PHE A 170 3.07 -10.36 -5.88
N ALA A 171 4.37 -10.21 -5.72
CA ALA A 171 5.18 -9.37 -6.60
C ALA A 171 5.08 -9.82 -8.07
N SER A 172 5.10 -11.14 -8.31
CA SER A 172 4.94 -11.70 -9.66
C SER A 172 3.53 -11.45 -10.22
N GLU A 173 2.49 -11.56 -9.39
CA GLU A 173 1.11 -11.27 -9.80
C GLU A 173 0.93 -9.78 -10.11
N PHE A 174 1.46 -8.89 -9.25
CA PHE A 174 1.44 -7.45 -9.45
C PHE A 174 2.10 -7.06 -10.77
N LEU A 175 3.33 -7.51 -11.03
CA LEU A 175 4.06 -7.19 -12.26
C LEU A 175 3.36 -7.70 -13.52
N LYS A 176 2.70 -8.86 -13.45
CA LYS A 176 1.91 -9.37 -14.58
C LYS A 176 0.70 -8.47 -14.87
N GLN A 177 0.05 -7.96 -13.86
CA GLN A 177 -1.08 -7.03 -14.03
C GLN A 177 -0.63 -5.68 -14.59
N GLU A 178 0.55 -5.17 -14.20
CA GLU A 178 1.15 -3.97 -14.79
C GLU A 178 1.40 -4.12 -16.28
N ASN A 179 2.10 -5.20 -16.69
CA ASN A 179 2.42 -5.46 -18.10
C ASN A 179 1.16 -5.60 -18.97
N ILE A 180 0.08 -6.19 -18.47
CA ILE A 180 -1.19 -6.30 -19.20
C ILE A 180 -1.81 -4.91 -19.42
N MET A 181 -1.72 -4.02 -18.44
CA MET A 181 -2.29 -2.68 -18.55
C MET A 181 -1.48 -1.78 -19.48
N GLU A 182 -0.15 -1.85 -19.43
CA GLU A 182 0.72 -1.13 -20.37
C GLU A 182 0.51 -1.58 -21.81
N SER A 183 0.20 -2.86 -22.04
CA SER A 183 -0.09 -3.37 -23.39
C SER A 183 -1.50 -3.05 -23.88
N ALA A 184 -2.39 -2.58 -23.02
CA ALA A 184 -3.78 -2.23 -23.34
C ALA A 184 -4.04 -0.71 -23.45
N ALA A 185 -3.05 0.12 -23.10
CA ALA A 185 -3.11 1.58 -23.16
C ALA A 185 -2.47 2.13 -24.43
#